data_10fee902b0a96cab21bc4537145b373d
#
_entry.id   10fee902b0a96cab21bc4537145b373d
#
_cell.length_a   1.000
_cell.length_b   1.000
_cell.length_c   1.000
_cell.angle_alpha   90.00
_cell.angle_beta   90.00
_cell.angle_gamma   90.00
#
_symmetry.space_group_name_H-M   'P 1'
#
loop_
_entity.id
_entity.type
_entity.pdbx_description
1 polymer ?
#
loop_
_entity_poly.entity_id
_entity_poly.type
_entity_poly.pdbx_seq_one_letter_code
_entity_poly.pdbx_strand_id
1 'polypeptide(L)'
;MNLQEQISRILKGTIVESKNWGDSDEKLEKNFKFKDFNESMDFVNKVAKIAEEQQHHPDIEIKYNKVKISITDHEKGGVSDKCHKLVKSIDDIEKMVRVTKSDLIRIIKQEEMKEGELTEKCWTGYTQKGMKTMFGKQYPNCVKKTK
;
A
#
# COMPACT_ATOMS: atom_id res chain seq x y z
N MET A 1 16.44 -17.48 3.72
CA MET A 1 15.81 -16.15 3.68
C MET A 1 14.58 -16.17 4.56
N ASN A 2 14.54 -15.27 5.53
CA ASN A 2 13.34 -15.13 6.33
C ASN A 2 12.27 -14.28 5.60
N LEU A 3 11.03 -14.38 6.06
CA LEU A 3 9.89 -13.66 5.46
C LEU A 3 10.10 -12.13 5.46
N GLN A 4 10.79 -11.60 6.45
CA GLN A 4 11.14 -10.17 6.57
C GLN A 4 12.06 -9.70 5.44
N GLU A 5 13.03 -10.52 5.04
CA GLU A 5 13.94 -10.20 3.93
C GLU A 5 13.22 -10.26 2.57
N GLN A 6 12.31 -11.22 2.40
CA GLN A 6 11.48 -11.30 1.18
C GLN A 6 10.56 -10.10 1.07
N ILE A 7 9.92 -9.70 2.16
CA ILE A 7 9.07 -8.50 2.23
C ILE A 7 9.91 -7.25 1.96
N SER A 8 11.10 -7.14 2.53
CA SER A 8 12.04 -6.02 2.27
C SER A 8 12.48 -5.95 0.80
N ARG A 9 12.68 -7.10 0.14
CA ARG A 9 13.03 -7.12 -1.30
C ARG A 9 11.88 -6.70 -2.19
N ILE A 10 10.67 -7.18 -1.89
CA ILE A 10 9.45 -6.80 -2.62
C ILE A 10 9.18 -5.31 -2.42
N LEU A 11 9.34 -4.80 -1.21
CA LEU A 11 9.22 -3.39 -0.89
C LEU A 11 10.33 -2.55 -1.53
N LYS A 12 11.58 -3.02 -1.59
CA LYS A 12 12.67 -2.33 -2.30
C LYS A 12 12.48 -2.30 -3.82
N GLY A 13 11.82 -3.30 -4.40
CA GLY A 13 11.47 -3.32 -5.82
C GLY A 13 10.28 -2.44 -6.19
N THR A 14 9.48 -2.03 -5.22
CA THR A 14 8.28 -1.20 -5.39
C THR A 14 8.46 0.22 -4.87
N ILE A 15 9.53 0.47 -4.13
CA ILE A 15 9.81 1.76 -3.49
C ILE A 15 10.70 2.57 -4.43
N VAL A 16 10.11 3.40 -5.03
CA VAL A 16 10.32 4.78 -5.35
C VAL A 16 11.43 5.41 -4.50
N GLU A 17 12.53 5.69 -5.15
CA GLU A 17 13.52 6.61 -4.61
C GLU A 17 12.88 7.99 -4.42
N SER A 18 12.26 8.22 -3.27
CA SER A 18 11.91 9.55 -2.85
C SER A 18 13.17 10.19 -2.28
N LYS A 19 13.79 11.05 -3.05
CA LYS A 19 14.84 11.93 -2.53
C LYS A 19 14.21 12.84 -1.46
N ASN A 20 14.99 13.23 -0.46
CA ASN A 20 14.58 14.25 0.49
C ASN A 20 14.14 15.53 -0.23
N TRP A 21 13.32 16.33 0.40
CA TRP A 21 12.93 17.64 -0.14
C TRP A 21 14.18 18.48 -0.42
N GLY A 22 14.29 18.95 -1.65
CA GLY A 22 15.27 19.98 -2.01
C GLY A 22 14.84 21.28 -1.34
N ASP A 23 15.70 21.82 -0.50
CA ASP A 23 15.46 23.05 0.24
C ASP A 23 16.22 24.18 -0.46
N SER A 24 15.46 25.10 -1.04
CA SER A 24 15.96 26.38 -1.50
C SER A 24 15.12 27.48 -0.83
N ASP A 25 15.70 28.66 -0.64
CA ASP A 25 14.99 29.80 -0.01
C ASP A 25 13.70 30.17 -0.75
N GLU A 26 13.58 29.81 -2.01
CA GLU A 26 12.45 30.14 -2.86
C GLU A 26 11.35 29.06 -2.86
N LYS A 27 11.73 27.77 -2.79
CA LYS A 27 10.78 26.65 -2.91
C LYS A 27 11.31 25.34 -2.34
N LEU A 28 10.36 24.49 -1.93
CA LEU A 28 10.63 23.11 -1.55
C LEU A 28 10.20 22.17 -2.67
N GLU A 29 11.09 21.33 -3.18
CA GLU A 29 10.80 20.42 -4.28
C GLU A 29 11.11 18.96 -3.90
N LYS A 30 10.21 18.03 -4.31
CA LYS A 30 10.45 16.61 -4.17
C LYS A 30 9.92 15.85 -5.38
N ASN A 31 10.67 14.85 -5.81
CA ASN A 31 10.27 13.93 -6.86
C ASN A 31 9.86 12.60 -6.26
N PHE A 32 8.67 12.12 -6.66
CA PHE A 32 8.13 10.83 -6.30
C PHE A 32 8.07 9.94 -7.54
N LYS A 33 8.35 8.67 -7.39
CA LYS A 33 8.25 7.69 -8.45
C LYS A 33 7.32 6.56 -8.02
N PHE A 34 6.35 6.18 -8.81
CA PHE A 34 5.35 5.17 -8.55
C PHE A 34 5.49 3.99 -9.51
N LYS A 35 4.77 2.93 -9.26
CA LYS A 35 4.76 1.74 -10.11
C LYS A 35 4.16 2.05 -11.49
N ASP A 36 3.05 2.77 -11.51
CA ASP A 36 2.28 3.09 -12.70
C ASP A 36 1.60 4.46 -12.59
N PHE A 37 0.85 4.81 -13.64
CA PHE A 37 0.11 6.07 -13.70
C PHE A 37 -1.05 6.13 -12.70
N ASN A 38 -1.74 5.03 -12.44
CA ASN A 38 -2.85 4.99 -11.50
C ASN A 38 -2.38 5.30 -10.07
N GLU A 39 -1.26 4.71 -9.63
CA GLU A 39 -0.69 5.03 -8.31
C GLU A 39 -0.26 6.50 -8.20
N SER A 40 0.28 7.06 -9.29
CA SER A 40 0.63 8.48 -9.34
C SER A 40 -0.60 9.36 -9.15
N MET A 41 -1.71 9.05 -9.82
CA MET A 41 -2.96 9.79 -9.71
C MET A 41 -3.62 9.63 -8.34
N ASP A 42 -3.59 8.44 -7.75
CA ASP A 42 -4.10 8.21 -6.39
C ASP A 42 -3.35 9.05 -5.35
N PHE A 43 -2.04 9.13 -5.49
CA PHE A 43 -1.21 9.99 -4.64
C PHE A 43 -1.53 11.46 -4.83
N VAL A 44 -1.60 11.93 -6.06
CA VAL A 44 -1.91 13.34 -6.40
C VAL A 44 -3.29 13.73 -5.88
N ASN A 45 -4.30 12.87 -6.00
CA ASN A 45 -5.64 13.12 -5.46
C ASN A 45 -5.65 13.29 -3.93
N LYS A 46 -4.84 12.52 -3.21
CA LYS A 46 -4.67 12.67 -1.76
C LYS A 46 -3.96 13.97 -1.41
N VAL A 47 -2.92 14.33 -2.15
CA VAL A 47 -2.23 15.63 -1.98
C VAL A 47 -3.19 16.79 -2.24
N ALA A 48 -4.01 16.70 -3.27
CA ALA A 48 -4.99 17.73 -3.59
C ALA A 48 -5.98 17.98 -2.45
N LYS A 49 -6.49 16.93 -1.81
CA LYS A 49 -7.38 17.07 -0.64
C LYS A 49 -6.72 17.83 0.51
N ILE A 50 -5.49 17.48 0.85
CA ILE A 50 -4.76 18.14 1.93
C ILE A 50 -4.43 19.59 1.57
N ALA A 51 -4.05 19.84 0.32
CA ALA A 51 -3.80 21.20 -0.17
C ALA A 51 -5.05 22.11 -0.03
N GLU A 52 -6.23 21.58 -0.35
CA GLU A 52 -7.50 22.26 -0.15
C GLU A 52 -7.80 22.51 1.34
N GLU A 53 -7.62 21.50 2.20
CA GLU A 53 -7.84 21.62 3.64
C GLU A 53 -6.93 22.66 4.29
N GLN A 54 -5.69 22.76 3.83
CA GLN A 54 -4.70 23.70 4.35
C GLN A 54 -4.73 25.06 3.64
N GLN A 55 -5.53 25.21 2.59
CA GLN A 55 -5.59 26.40 1.73
C GLN A 55 -4.20 26.83 1.25
N HIS A 56 -3.39 25.86 0.88
CA HIS A 56 -2.03 26.05 0.37
C HIS A 56 -1.76 25.07 -0.75
N HIS A 57 -1.70 25.55 -1.98
CA HIS A 57 -1.68 24.73 -3.18
C HIS A 57 -0.26 24.61 -3.73
N PRO A 58 0.27 23.38 -3.86
CA PRO A 58 1.57 23.14 -4.49
C PRO A 58 1.44 23.11 -6.00
N ASP A 59 2.54 23.33 -6.70
CA ASP A 59 2.66 23.03 -8.12
C ASP A 59 2.94 21.53 -8.29
N ILE A 60 2.18 20.86 -9.14
CA ILE A 60 2.27 19.42 -9.36
C ILE A 60 2.51 19.13 -10.83
N GLU A 61 3.61 18.46 -11.12
CA GLU A 61 3.96 17.96 -12.46
C GLU A 61 3.90 16.44 -12.47
N ILE A 62 3.12 15.87 -13.40
CA ILE A 62 2.93 14.43 -13.53
C ILE A 62 3.51 13.98 -14.86
N LYS A 63 4.42 13.00 -14.83
CA LYS A 63 5.00 12.34 -16.00
C LYS A 63 4.90 10.83 -15.84
N TYR A 64 3.81 10.24 -16.32
CA TYR A 64 3.49 8.82 -16.20
C TYR A 64 3.54 8.34 -14.73
N ASN A 65 4.62 7.69 -14.32
CA ASN A 65 4.81 7.18 -12.96
C ASN A 65 5.68 8.09 -12.07
N LYS A 66 5.97 9.30 -12.52
CA LYS A 66 6.76 10.28 -11.78
C LYS A 66 5.90 11.51 -11.47
N VAL A 67 5.96 11.94 -10.22
CA VAL A 67 5.29 13.15 -9.75
C VAL A 67 6.32 14.06 -9.13
N LYS A 68 6.40 15.28 -9.60
CA LYS A 68 7.20 16.34 -8.99
C LYS A 68 6.26 17.30 -8.27
N ILE A 69 6.55 17.59 -7.02
CA ILE A 69 5.81 18.57 -6.22
C ILE A 69 6.76 19.71 -5.87
N SER A 70 6.32 20.92 -6.13
CA SER A 70 7.03 22.16 -5.78
C SER A 70 6.12 23.00 -4.89
N ILE A 71 6.58 23.40 -3.73
CA ILE A 71 5.82 24.15 -2.74
C ILE A 71 6.51 25.50 -2.49
N THR A 72 5.77 26.58 -2.68
CA THR A 72 6.21 27.93 -2.39
C THR A 72 5.04 28.75 -1.85
N ASP A 73 5.33 29.79 -1.11
CA ASP A 73 4.33 30.76 -0.64
C ASP A 73 4.40 32.01 -1.52
N HIS A 74 3.47 32.12 -2.46
CA HIS A 74 3.43 33.24 -3.41
C HIS A 74 3.19 34.60 -2.74
N GLU A 75 2.54 34.62 -1.57
CA GLU A 75 2.30 35.87 -0.81
C GLU A 75 3.59 36.36 -0.14
N LYS A 76 4.44 35.46 0.32
CA LYS A 76 5.71 35.80 0.99
C LYS A 76 6.91 35.80 0.05
N GLY A 77 6.75 35.26 -1.15
CA GLY A 77 7.83 35.16 -2.14
C GLY A 77 8.94 34.15 -1.77
N GLY A 78 8.61 33.06 -1.05
CA GLY A 78 9.56 32.07 -0.64
C GLY A 78 8.93 30.96 0.22
N VAL A 79 9.71 30.27 1.03
CA VAL A 79 9.25 29.21 1.91
C VAL A 79 8.71 29.78 3.22
N SER A 80 7.52 29.34 3.63
CA SER A 80 6.88 29.72 4.87
C SER A 80 6.51 28.51 5.73
N ASP A 81 6.03 28.76 6.97
CA ASP A 81 5.56 27.69 7.86
C ASP A 81 4.41 26.88 7.25
N LYS A 82 3.58 27.49 6.40
CA LYS A 82 2.54 26.79 5.64
C LYS A 82 3.13 25.75 4.70
N CYS A 83 4.27 26.07 4.04
CA CYS A 83 4.97 25.15 3.17
C CYS A 83 5.48 23.92 3.95
N HIS A 84 6.11 24.13 5.10
CA HIS A 84 6.58 23.05 5.96
C HIS A 84 5.45 22.17 6.51
N LYS A 85 4.32 22.75 6.84
CA LYS A 85 3.13 22.02 7.26
C LYS A 85 2.61 21.11 6.16
N LEU A 86 2.54 21.62 4.92
CA LEU A 86 2.10 20.84 3.76
C LEU A 86 3.09 19.71 3.43
N VAL A 87 4.40 19.97 3.47
CA VAL A 87 5.46 18.96 3.32
C VAL A 87 5.26 17.79 4.28
N LYS A 88 5.05 18.09 5.57
CA LYS A 88 4.84 17.06 6.59
C LYS A 88 3.61 16.21 6.29
N SER A 89 2.52 16.83 5.86
CA SER A 89 1.29 16.12 5.50
C SER A 89 1.48 15.24 4.26
N ILE A 90 2.24 15.68 3.27
CA ILE A 90 2.56 14.90 2.07
C ILE A 90 3.46 13.70 2.42
N ASP A 91 4.44 13.88 3.28
CA ASP A 91 5.30 12.78 3.76
C ASP A 91 4.50 11.75 4.56
N ASP A 92 3.50 12.17 5.33
CA ASP A 92 2.60 11.26 6.03
C ASP A 92 1.72 10.45 5.07
N ILE A 93 1.25 11.03 3.96
CA ILE A 93 0.55 10.29 2.89
C ILE A 93 1.49 9.24 2.28
N GLU A 94 2.73 9.60 1.98
CA GLU A 94 3.72 8.69 1.42
C GLU A 94 3.93 7.47 2.33
N LYS A 95 4.03 7.67 3.64
CA LYS A 95 4.14 6.60 4.63
C LYS A 95 2.88 5.74 4.69
N MET A 96 1.68 6.33 4.65
CA MET A 96 0.40 5.62 4.67
C MET A 96 0.24 4.72 3.44
N VAL A 97 0.58 5.18 2.25
CA VAL A 97 0.54 4.37 1.02
C VAL A 97 1.47 3.15 1.14
N ARG A 98 2.63 3.30 1.74
CA ARG A 98 3.58 2.20 1.99
C ARG A 98 3.02 1.17 2.99
N VAL A 99 2.43 1.63 4.09
CA VAL A 99 1.83 0.77 5.14
C VAL A 99 0.65 -0.01 4.58
N THR A 100 -0.24 0.62 3.83
CA THR A 100 -1.42 -0.03 3.25
C THR A 100 -1.04 -1.21 2.34
N LYS A 101 0.03 -1.09 1.55
CA LYS A 101 0.54 -2.19 0.71
C LYS A 101 1.08 -3.35 1.54
N SER A 102 1.80 -3.05 2.61
CA SER A 102 2.33 -4.06 3.54
C SER A 102 1.20 -4.79 4.27
N ASP A 103 0.16 -4.07 4.66
CA ASP A 103 -1.00 -4.64 5.32
C ASP A 103 -1.84 -5.51 4.38
N LEU A 104 -2.00 -5.11 3.10
CA LEU A 104 -2.64 -5.93 2.08
C LEU A 104 -1.90 -7.26 1.85
N ILE A 105 -0.58 -7.22 1.74
CA ILE A 105 0.24 -8.43 1.59
C ILE A 105 0.11 -9.33 2.84
N ARG A 106 0.03 -8.74 4.02
CA ARG A 106 -0.16 -9.45 5.28
C ARG A 106 -1.53 -10.14 5.33
N ILE A 107 -2.58 -9.46 4.90
CA ILE A 107 -3.95 -9.99 4.84
C ILE A 107 -4.03 -11.14 3.84
N ILE A 108 -3.50 -10.99 2.62
CA ILE A 108 -3.48 -12.04 1.60
C ILE A 108 -2.76 -13.29 2.12
N LYS A 109 -1.60 -13.15 2.77
CA LYS A 109 -0.87 -14.28 3.36
C LYS A 109 -1.61 -14.95 4.52
N GLN A 110 -2.37 -14.21 5.30
CA GLN A 110 -3.19 -14.79 6.37
C GLN A 110 -4.39 -15.57 5.82
N GLU A 111 -4.95 -15.15 4.70
CA GLU A 111 -6.03 -15.89 4.01
C GLU A 111 -5.48 -17.18 3.38
N GLU A 112 -4.33 -17.15 2.73
CA GLU A 112 -3.68 -18.35 2.19
C GLU A 112 -3.32 -19.37 3.29
N MET A 113 -2.94 -18.94 4.49
CA MET A 113 -2.70 -19.82 5.63
C MET A 113 -3.98 -20.41 6.23
N LYS A 114 -5.10 -19.69 6.14
CA LYS A 114 -6.40 -20.21 6.62
C LYS A 114 -7.02 -21.23 5.67
N GLU A 115 -6.77 -21.14 4.37
CA GLU A 115 -7.24 -22.14 3.41
C GLU A 115 -6.55 -23.52 3.58
N GLY A 116 -5.38 -23.58 4.20
CA GLY A 116 -4.70 -24.85 4.54
C GLY A 116 -5.25 -25.56 5.76
N GLU A 117 -6.12 -24.94 6.55
CA GLU A 117 -6.61 -25.46 7.83
C GLU A 117 -8.15 -25.67 7.88
N LEU A 118 -8.79 -25.72 6.72
CA LEU A 118 -10.13 -26.27 6.59
C LEU A 118 -10.04 -27.82 6.63
N THR A 119 -9.64 -28.34 7.77
CA THR A 119 -10.06 -29.67 8.14
C THR A 119 -11.55 -29.59 8.45
N GLU A 120 -12.37 -29.66 7.43
CA GLU A 120 -13.80 -29.82 7.61
C GLU A 120 -13.99 -31.14 8.41
N LYS A 121 -14.21 -31.00 9.72
CA LYS A 121 -14.63 -32.14 10.54
C LYS A 121 -15.95 -32.64 9.98
N CYS A 122 -16.01 -33.94 9.70
CA CYS A 122 -17.28 -34.54 9.31
C CYS A 122 -18.37 -34.21 10.33
N TRP A 123 -19.58 -34.06 9.86
CA TRP A 123 -20.74 -33.80 10.71
C TRP A 123 -20.94 -34.89 11.77
N THR A 124 -21.63 -34.55 12.84
CA THR A 124 -22.00 -35.52 13.90
C THR A 124 -22.72 -36.71 13.29
N GLY A 125 -22.23 -37.91 13.53
CA GLY A 125 -22.77 -39.14 12.95
C GLY A 125 -22.09 -39.64 11.69
N TYR A 126 -21.06 -38.90 11.20
CA TYR A 126 -20.26 -39.28 10.05
C TYR A 126 -18.80 -39.50 10.44
N THR A 127 -18.14 -40.38 9.73
CA THR A 127 -16.70 -40.66 9.86
C THR A 127 -15.98 -40.36 8.56
N GLN A 128 -14.78 -39.86 8.66
CA GLN A 128 -13.93 -39.67 7.50
C GLN A 128 -13.37 -41.00 7.01
N LYS A 129 -13.67 -41.37 5.78
CA LYS A 129 -13.04 -42.50 5.07
C LYS A 129 -12.28 -41.99 3.85
N GLY A 130 -10.99 -41.70 4.04
CA GLY A 130 -10.13 -41.21 2.96
C GLY A 130 -10.45 -39.80 2.49
N MET A 131 -9.88 -39.43 1.36
CA MET A 131 -10.03 -38.13 0.73
C MET A 131 -10.59 -38.32 -0.68
N LYS A 132 -11.43 -37.39 -1.12
CA LYS A 132 -11.93 -37.34 -2.50
C LYS A 132 -11.49 -36.05 -3.17
N THR A 133 -11.18 -36.13 -4.44
CA THR A 133 -10.82 -34.97 -5.23
C THR A 133 -12.02 -34.46 -6.01
N MET A 134 -12.39 -33.19 -5.79
CA MET A 134 -13.43 -32.50 -6.55
C MET A 134 -12.91 -31.14 -6.97
N PHE A 135 -13.12 -30.77 -8.23
CA PHE A 135 -12.67 -29.49 -8.79
C PHE A 135 -11.19 -29.16 -8.56
N GLY A 136 -10.30 -30.20 -8.62
CA GLY A 136 -8.86 -30.05 -8.38
C GLY A 136 -8.44 -29.87 -6.93
N LYS A 137 -9.37 -29.92 -5.97
CA LYS A 137 -9.09 -29.85 -4.52
C LYS A 137 -9.46 -31.15 -3.83
N GLN A 138 -8.75 -31.46 -2.73
CA GLN A 138 -9.02 -32.64 -1.92
C GLN A 138 -9.95 -32.28 -0.76
N TYR A 139 -11.01 -33.09 -0.61
CA TYR A 139 -11.99 -32.95 0.46
C TYR A 139 -12.08 -34.25 1.27
N PRO A 140 -12.35 -34.20 2.59
CA PRO A 140 -12.59 -35.40 3.37
C PRO A 140 -13.85 -36.13 2.91
N ASN A 141 -13.75 -37.42 2.69
CA ASN A 141 -14.91 -38.24 2.35
C ASN A 141 -15.62 -38.70 3.64
N CYS A 142 -16.74 -38.03 3.96
CA CYS A 142 -17.53 -38.32 5.13
C CYS A 142 -18.60 -39.38 4.83
N VAL A 143 -18.58 -40.50 5.54
CA VAL A 143 -19.57 -41.58 5.42
C VAL A 143 -20.36 -41.73 6.70
N LYS A 144 -21.63 -42.10 6.59
CA LYS A 144 -22.49 -42.33 7.74
C LYS A 144 -21.99 -43.49 8.59
N LYS A 145 -21.92 -43.32 9.92
CA LYS A 145 -21.60 -44.40 10.84
C LYS A 145 -22.72 -45.46 10.77
N THR A 146 -22.36 -46.67 10.37
CA THR A 146 -23.22 -47.84 10.54
C THR A 146 -23.13 -48.29 11.98
N LYS A 147 -24.30 -48.58 12.60
CA LYS A 147 -24.38 -49.15 13.94
C LYS A 147 -23.78 -50.57 13.94
#